data_b07393b9c267922d09b3c0bf069cfbaf
#
_entry.id   b07393b9c267922d09b3c0bf069cfbaf
#
_cell.length_a   1.000
_cell.length_b   1.000
_cell.length_c   1.000
_cell.angle_alpha   90.00
_cell.angle_beta   90.00
_cell.angle_gamma   90.00
#
_symmetry.space_group_name_H-M   'P 1'
#
loop_
_entity.id
_entity.type
_entity.pdbx_description
1 polymer ?
#
loop_
_entity_poly.entity_id
_entity_poly.type
_entity_poly.pdbx_seq_one_letter_code
_entity_poly.pdbx_strand_id
1 'polypeptide(L)'
;MNAIANISKLFILLLILLLLGCARKQPVLYRNSHLKSVGQEAAQADIDDCIQLAKDYGAGTDKGNEIVKSSAKGAAVGAAGGAAVGAVTGNFGRAAAAGAAGGAAVGGTRKALDSGDPNPVFKRFVEKCLRDKGYHPIGWK
;
A
#
# COMPACT_ATOMS: atom_id res chain seq x y z
N MET A 1 18.40 -31.38 18.63
CA MET A 1 17.85 -31.33 17.24
C MET A 1 16.39 -30.92 17.15
N ASN A 2 15.55 -31.22 18.12
CA ASN A 2 14.09 -30.89 18.06
C ASN A 2 13.76 -29.41 18.22
N ALA A 3 14.58 -28.64 18.93
CA ALA A 3 14.33 -27.18 19.12
C ALA A 3 14.49 -26.37 17.81
N ILE A 4 15.50 -26.69 17.01
CA ILE A 4 15.75 -26.02 15.72
C ILE A 4 14.64 -26.33 14.71
N ALA A 5 14.14 -27.57 14.70
CA ALA A 5 13.03 -27.97 13.83
C ALA A 5 11.71 -27.27 14.21
N ASN A 6 11.47 -27.02 15.51
CA ASN A 6 10.29 -26.31 15.98
C ASN A 6 10.36 -24.79 15.66
N ILE A 7 11.53 -24.18 15.79
CA ILE A 7 11.76 -22.78 15.42
C ILE A 7 11.53 -22.57 13.92
N SER A 8 12.05 -23.50 13.09
CA SER A 8 11.85 -23.46 11.63
C SER A 8 10.37 -23.59 11.25
N LYS A 9 9.60 -24.47 11.90
CA LYS A 9 8.15 -24.62 11.67
C LYS A 9 7.39 -23.36 12.08
N LEU A 10 7.74 -22.77 13.23
CA LEU A 10 7.13 -21.53 13.70
C LEU A 10 7.40 -20.37 12.74
N PHE A 11 8.63 -20.29 12.20
CA PHE A 11 9.00 -19.26 11.23
C PHE A 11 8.25 -19.41 9.89
N ILE A 12 8.10 -20.64 9.41
CA ILE A 12 7.32 -20.95 8.20
C ILE A 12 5.85 -20.63 8.41
N LEU A 13 5.27 -20.96 9.56
CA LEU A 13 3.88 -20.66 9.90
C LEU A 13 3.65 -19.14 9.96
N LEU A 14 4.57 -18.39 10.57
CA LEU A 14 4.53 -16.93 10.64
C LEU A 14 4.64 -16.32 9.23
N LEU A 15 5.52 -16.86 8.39
CA LEU A 15 5.68 -16.40 7.00
C LEU A 15 4.42 -16.64 6.17
N ILE A 16 3.76 -17.78 6.33
CA ILE A 16 2.49 -18.10 5.67
C ILE A 16 1.38 -17.15 6.14
N LEU A 17 1.32 -16.84 7.45
CA LEU A 17 0.34 -15.91 8.00
C LEU A 17 0.51 -14.50 7.44
N LEU A 18 1.75 -14.05 7.21
CA LEU A 18 2.06 -12.74 6.62
C LEU A 18 1.67 -12.66 5.13
N LEU A 19 1.66 -13.78 4.41
CA LEU A 19 1.29 -13.84 2.99
C LEU A 19 -0.23 -13.78 2.75
N LEU A 20 -1.05 -14.13 3.75
CA LEU A 20 -2.52 -14.13 3.66
C LEU A 20 -3.16 -12.74 3.86
N GLY A 21 -2.38 -11.71 4.20
CA GLY A 21 -2.88 -10.41 4.65
C GLY A 21 -3.10 -9.32 3.60
N CYS A 22 -2.94 -9.58 2.29
CA CYS A 22 -3.11 -8.55 1.26
C CYS A 22 -4.58 -8.39 0.82
N ALA A 23 -5.43 -7.80 1.67
CA ALA A 23 -6.74 -7.30 1.24
C ALA A 23 -6.57 -6.11 0.29
N ARG A 24 -6.79 -6.34 -1.01
CA ARG A 24 -6.73 -5.27 -2.03
C ARG A 24 -8.06 -4.53 -2.04
N LYS A 25 -8.04 -3.20 -1.88
CA LYS A 25 -9.26 -2.38 -2.03
C LYS A 25 -9.86 -2.53 -3.42
N GLN A 26 -11.16 -2.78 -3.47
CA GLN A 26 -11.92 -3.01 -4.69
C GLN A 26 -13.12 -2.05 -4.80
N PRO A 27 -13.55 -1.71 -6.03
CA PRO A 27 -14.75 -0.92 -6.23
C PRO A 27 -16.01 -1.70 -5.83
N VAL A 28 -16.94 -1.01 -5.18
CA VAL A 28 -18.25 -1.54 -4.83
C VAL A 28 -19.23 -1.17 -5.92
N LEU A 29 -19.90 -2.17 -6.49
CA LEU A 29 -20.87 -1.98 -7.56
C LEU A 29 -22.31 -1.88 -7.00
N TYR A 30 -23.08 -0.93 -7.50
CA TYR A 30 -24.52 -0.87 -7.26
C TYR A 30 -25.22 -2.01 -8.00
N ARG A 31 -26.21 -2.63 -7.35
CA ARG A 31 -26.94 -3.77 -7.88
C ARG A 31 -27.97 -3.32 -8.92
N ASN A 32 -27.51 -3.02 -10.13
CA ASN A 32 -28.36 -2.65 -11.27
C ASN A 32 -28.83 -3.91 -12.07
N SER A 33 -29.62 -3.71 -13.13
CA SER A 33 -30.09 -4.78 -14.01
C SER A 33 -28.95 -5.51 -14.73
N HIS A 34 -27.91 -4.76 -15.12
CA HIS A 34 -26.73 -5.31 -15.78
C HIS A 34 -25.97 -6.28 -14.86
N LEU A 35 -25.66 -5.88 -13.62
CA LEU A 35 -25.01 -6.77 -12.65
C LEU A 35 -25.83 -8.02 -12.35
N LYS A 36 -27.18 -7.91 -12.36
CA LYS A 36 -28.05 -9.07 -12.16
C LYS A 36 -28.02 -10.02 -13.35
N SER A 37 -27.88 -9.52 -14.58
CA SER A 37 -27.85 -10.35 -15.79
C SER A 37 -26.53 -11.05 -16.00
N VAL A 38 -25.40 -10.39 -15.73
CA VAL A 38 -24.05 -10.98 -15.93
C VAL A 38 -23.59 -11.83 -14.75
N GLY A 39 -24.08 -11.55 -13.54
CA GLY A 39 -23.71 -12.26 -12.32
C GLY A 39 -22.47 -11.69 -11.63
N GLN A 40 -22.24 -12.12 -10.39
CA GLN A 40 -21.15 -11.64 -9.54
C GLN A 40 -19.76 -12.05 -10.04
N GLU A 41 -19.64 -13.25 -10.59
CA GLU A 41 -18.38 -13.81 -11.06
C GLU A 41 -17.86 -13.05 -12.30
N ALA A 42 -18.72 -12.81 -13.28
CA ALA A 42 -18.38 -12.00 -14.45
C ALA A 42 -18.07 -10.55 -14.07
N ALA A 43 -18.83 -9.98 -13.12
CA ALA A 43 -18.55 -8.63 -12.60
C ALA A 43 -17.20 -8.54 -11.90
N GLN A 44 -16.76 -9.58 -11.18
CA GLN A 44 -15.44 -9.62 -10.56
C GLN A 44 -14.33 -9.67 -11.62
N ALA A 45 -14.49 -10.47 -12.67
CA ALA A 45 -13.56 -10.51 -13.78
C ALA A 45 -13.44 -9.15 -14.49
N ASP A 46 -14.55 -8.46 -14.71
CA ASP A 46 -14.59 -7.11 -15.27
C ASP A 46 -13.93 -6.06 -14.38
N ILE A 47 -14.06 -6.18 -13.06
CA ILE A 47 -13.35 -5.33 -12.08
C ILE A 47 -11.84 -5.54 -12.21
N ASP A 48 -11.39 -6.80 -12.24
CA ASP A 48 -9.97 -7.12 -12.33
C ASP A 48 -9.36 -6.66 -13.66
N ASP A 49 -10.10 -6.78 -14.76
CA ASP A 49 -9.72 -6.28 -16.08
C ASP A 49 -9.57 -4.74 -16.08
N CYS A 50 -10.54 -4.01 -15.54
CA CYS A 50 -10.46 -2.54 -15.40
C CYS A 50 -9.32 -2.09 -14.49
N ILE A 51 -9.03 -2.83 -13.42
CA ILE A 51 -7.90 -2.59 -12.54
C ILE A 51 -6.57 -2.82 -13.27
N GLN A 52 -6.48 -3.88 -14.05
CA GLN A 52 -5.27 -4.16 -14.84
C GLN A 52 -5.05 -3.10 -15.91
N LEU A 53 -6.09 -2.75 -16.64
CA LEU A 53 -6.05 -1.69 -17.64
C LEU A 53 -5.57 -0.35 -17.04
N ALA A 54 -6.08 0.02 -15.86
CA ALA A 54 -5.64 1.23 -15.16
C ALA A 54 -4.14 1.22 -14.81
N LYS A 55 -3.58 0.04 -14.47
CA LYS A 55 -2.15 -0.13 -14.21
C LYS A 55 -1.32 -0.01 -15.48
N ASP A 56 -1.77 -0.62 -16.57
CA ASP A 56 -1.08 -0.61 -17.87
C ASP A 56 -1.01 0.81 -18.45
N TYR A 57 -2.02 1.63 -18.19
CA TYR A 57 -2.01 3.06 -18.49
C TYR A 57 -1.30 3.94 -17.45
N GLY A 58 -0.60 3.35 -16.48
CA GLY A 58 0.19 4.05 -15.49
C GLY A 58 -0.61 4.82 -14.43
N ALA A 59 -1.92 4.65 -14.36
CA ALA A 59 -2.78 5.37 -13.41
C ALA A 59 -2.50 5.03 -11.93
N GLY A 60 -1.71 3.98 -11.66
CA GLY A 60 -1.43 3.48 -10.32
C GLY A 60 0.04 3.51 -9.89
N THR A 61 0.95 3.96 -10.74
CA THR A 61 2.41 3.79 -10.58
C THR A 61 3.06 4.71 -9.53
N ASP A 62 2.39 5.76 -9.07
CA ASP A 62 3.02 6.78 -8.22
C ASP A 62 3.17 6.40 -6.74
N LYS A 63 2.46 5.37 -6.27
CA LYS A 63 2.45 5.05 -4.83
C LYS A 63 3.79 4.55 -4.27
N GLY A 64 4.47 3.68 -5.01
CA GLY A 64 5.78 3.18 -4.61
C GLY A 64 6.79 4.34 -4.51
N ASN A 65 6.83 5.19 -5.53
CA ASN A 65 7.69 6.37 -5.57
C ASN A 65 7.33 7.38 -4.48
N GLU A 66 6.06 7.53 -4.14
CA GLU A 66 5.59 8.45 -3.11
C GLU A 66 5.94 7.96 -1.70
N ILE A 67 5.87 6.65 -1.44
CA ILE A 67 6.35 6.04 -0.19
C ILE A 67 7.85 6.24 -0.04
N VAL A 68 8.63 5.97 -1.09
CA VAL A 68 10.09 6.19 -1.09
C VAL A 68 10.43 7.65 -0.84
N LYS A 69 9.77 8.60 -1.51
CA LYS A 69 9.95 10.04 -1.29
C LYS A 69 9.60 10.46 0.14
N SER A 70 8.51 9.91 0.71
CA SER A 70 8.10 10.21 2.10
C SER A 70 9.07 9.64 3.11
N SER A 71 9.60 8.44 2.89
CA SER A 71 10.64 7.84 3.73
C SER A 71 11.93 8.64 3.68
N ALA A 72 12.34 9.09 2.48
CA ALA A 72 13.53 9.92 2.31
C ALA A 72 13.37 11.28 2.99
N LYS A 73 12.21 11.94 2.90
CA LYS A 73 11.92 13.17 3.61
C LYS A 73 11.93 12.98 5.13
N GLY A 74 11.31 11.89 5.62
CA GLY A 74 11.32 11.53 7.03
C GLY A 74 12.75 11.28 7.54
N ALA A 75 13.58 10.58 6.76
CA ALA A 75 14.98 10.33 7.09
C ALA A 75 15.78 11.65 7.18
N ALA A 76 15.58 12.58 6.25
CA ALA A 76 16.30 13.86 6.25
C ALA A 76 15.93 14.72 7.47
N VAL A 77 14.64 14.83 7.80
CA VAL A 77 14.15 15.56 8.98
C VAL A 77 14.63 14.89 10.26
N GLY A 78 14.56 13.57 10.34
CA GLY A 78 15.03 12.79 11.49
C GLY A 78 16.53 12.88 11.68
N ALA A 79 17.32 12.86 10.60
CA ALA A 79 18.77 13.06 10.65
C ALA A 79 19.14 14.46 11.18
N ALA A 80 18.47 15.51 10.71
CA ALA A 80 18.69 16.86 11.17
C ALA A 80 18.37 17.03 12.67
N GLY A 81 17.23 16.50 13.12
CA GLY A 81 16.86 16.49 14.54
C GLY A 81 17.83 15.68 15.39
N GLY A 82 18.20 14.48 14.96
CA GLY A 82 19.18 13.63 15.63
C GLY A 82 20.56 14.26 15.68
N ALA A 83 20.98 14.93 14.62
CA ALA A 83 22.24 15.67 14.58
C ALA A 83 22.27 16.80 15.61
N ALA A 84 21.20 17.58 15.77
CA ALA A 84 21.10 18.64 16.76
C ALA A 84 21.26 18.10 18.19
N VAL A 85 20.58 17.01 18.53
CA VAL A 85 20.70 16.32 19.81
C VAL A 85 22.13 15.77 19.99
N GLY A 86 22.68 15.14 18.95
CA GLY A 86 24.02 14.58 18.94
C GLY A 86 25.12 15.60 19.12
N ALA A 87 24.92 16.84 18.65
CA ALA A 87 25.86 17.93 18.84
C ALA A 87 25.99 18.32 20.33
N VAL A 88 24.87 18.29 21.06
CA VAL A 88 24.86 18.61 22.50
C VAL A 88 25.43 17.45 23.33
N THR A 89 25.19 16.22 22.92
CA THR A 89 25.61 15.00 23.66
C THR A 89 26.97 14.46 23.25
N GLY A 90 27.67 15.07 22.30
CA GLY A 90 28.97 14.64 21.80
C GLY A 90 28.93 13.37 20.90
N ASN A 91 27.76 12.87 20.52
CA ASN A 91 27.58 11.67 19.72
C ASN A 91 26.86 11.93 18.37
N PHE A 92 27.29 12.99 17.67
CA PHE A 92 26.67 13.50 16.45
C PHE A 92 26.31 12.39 15.41
N GLY A 93 27.29 11.55 15.07
CA GLY A 93 27.10 10.52 14.03
C GLY A 93 26.06 9.47 14.39
N ARG A 94 26.09 8.96 15.63
CA ARG A 94 25.13 7.96 16.11
C ARG A 94 23.71 8.52 16.23
N ALA A 95 23.59 9.74 16.75
CA ALA A 95 22.29 10.38 16.92
C ALA A 95 21.67 10.76 15.58
N ALA A 96 22.46 11.23 14.61
CA ALA A 96 22.00 11.50 13.26
C ALA A 96 21.53 10.23 12.55
N ALA A 97 22.29 9.12 12.67
CA ALA A 97 21.92 7.84 12.06
C ALA A 97 20.65 7.26 12.68
N ALA A 98 20.51 7.30 14.01
CA ALA A 98 19.29 6.84 14.69
C ALA A 98 18.08 7.68 14.32
N GLY A 99 18.23 9.00 14.24
CA GLY A 99 17.19 9.93 13.80
C GLY A 99 16.78 9.70 12.35
N ALA A 100 17.73 9.45 11.45
CA ALA A 100 17.43 9.11 10.05
C ALA A 100 16.64 7.81 9.93
N ALA A 101 17.06 6.76 10.63
CA ALA A 101 16.37 5.47 10.62
C ALA A 101 14.95 5.58 11.20
N GLY A 102 14.78 6.25 12.34
CA GLY A 102 13.48 6.50 12.94
C GLY A 102 12.57 7.36 12.06
N GLY A 103 13.10 8.43 11.49
CA GLY A 103 12.39 9.32 10.58
C GLY A 103 11.95 8.64 9.29
N ALA A 104 12.80 7.80 8.70
CA ALA A 104 12.45 6.99 7.53
C ALA A 104 11.30 6.01 7.83
N ALA A 105 11.37 5.33 8.98
CA ALA A 105 10.32 4.42 9.41
C ALA A 105 8.97 5.14 9.59
N VAL A 106 8.96 6.27 10.32
CA VAL A 106 7.73 7.05 10.55
C VAL A 106 7.19 7.64 9.24
N GLY A 107 8.06 8.18 8.38
CA GLY A 107 7.65 8.72 7.08
C GLY A 107 7.05 7.65 6.17
N GLY A 108 7.67 6.49 6.13
CA GLY A 108 7.22 5.33 5.34
C GLY A 108 5.91 4.76 5.85
N THR A 109 5.79 4.53 7.16
CA THR A 109 4.58 3.95 7.75
C THR A 109 3.39 4.88 7.65
N ARG A 110 3.55 6.18 7.92
CA ARG A 110 2.46 7.15 7.72
C ARG A 110 1.91 7.09 6.32
N LYS A 111 2.81 7.13 5.32
CA LYS A 111 2.39 7.09 3.93
C LYS A 111 1.83 5.72 3.52
N ALA A 112 2.35 4.62 4.06
CA ALA A 112 1.81 3.29 3.85
C ALA A 112 0.39 3.14 4.42
N LEU A 113 0.11 3.71 5.59
CA LEU A 113 -1.23 3.73 6.19
C LEU A 113 -2.20 4.62 5.40
N ASP A 114 -1.74 5.80 4.96
CA ASP A 114 -2.51 6.71 4.10
C ASP A 114 -2.72 6.15 2.68
N SER A 115 -1.80 5.28 2.24
CA SER A 115 -1.88 4.58 0.95
C SER A 115 -2.91 3.43 0.92
N GLY A 116 -3.64 3.21 2.01
CA GLY A 116 -4.77 2.28 2.05
C GLY A 116 -5.82 2.59 0.98
N ASP A 117 -5.95 3.85 0.56
CA ASP A 117 -6.83 4.26 -0.54
C ASP A 117 -6.08 4.29 -1.89
N PRO A 118 -6.66 3.73 -2.96
CA PRO A 118 -6.12 3.88 -4.31
C PRO A 118 -6.01 5.35 -4.72
N ASN A 119 -5.00 5.70 -5.53
CA ASN A 119 -4.81 7.04 -6.10
C ASN A 119 -6.14 7.54 -6.73
N PRO A 120 -6.54 8.82 -6.56
CA PRO A 120 -7.77 9.36 -7.14
C PRO A 120 -7.86 9.20 -8.66
N VAL A 121 -6.75 9.30 -9.39
CA VAL A 121 -6.70 9.09 -10.85
C VAL A 121 -7.00 7.63 -11.17
N PHE A 122 -6.38 6.69 -10.43
CA PHE A 122 -6.64 5.27 -10.56
C PHE A 122 -8.11 4.92 -10.28
N LYS A 123 -8.69 5.46 -9.21
CA LYS A 123 -10.12 5.27 -8.88
C LYS A 123 -11.01 5.71 -10.04
N ARG A 124 -10.80 6.94 -10.52
CA ARG A 124 -11.59 7.51 -11.63
C ARG A 124 -11.46 6.71 -12.91
N PHE A 125 -10.27 6.20 -13.22
CA PHE A 125 -10.04 5.37 -14.40
C PHE A 125 -10.84 4.06 -14.32
N VAL A 126 -10.69 3.33 -13.20
CA VAL A 126 -11.43 2.08 -12.98
C VAL A 126 -12.94 2.30 -12.98
N GLU A 127 -13.42 3.35 -12.29
CA GLU A 127 -14.83 3.71 -12.26
C GLU A 127 -15.36 4.07 -13.65
N LYS A 128 -14.58 4.76 -14.48
CA LYS A 128 -14.96 5.08 -15.85
C LYS A 128 -15.05 3.82 -16.70
N CYS A 129 -14.04 2.95 -16.63
CA CYS A 129 -14.02 1.65 -17.33
C CYS A 129 -15.22 0.80 -16.95
N LEU A 130 -15.55 0.70 -15.66
CA LEU A 130 -16.72 -0.05 -15.20
C LEU A 130 -18.06 0.56 -15.66
N ARG A 131 -18.16 1.90 -15.70
CA ARG A 131 -19.36 2.57 -16.25
C ARG A 131 -19.53 2.28 -17.74
N ASP A 132 -18.44 2.26 -18.50
CA ASP A 132 -18.47 1.95 -19.94
C ASP A 132 -18.89 0.50 -20.20
N LYS A 133 -18.60 -0.41 -19.26
CA LYS A 133 -19.10 -1.79 -19.26
C LYS A 133 -20.55 -1.94 -18.72
N GLY A 134 -21.22 -0.87 -18.30
CA GLY A 134 -22.61 -0.85 -17.82
C GLY A 134 -22.80 -1.02 -16.32
N TYR A 135 -21.73 -1.00 -15.53
CA TYR A 135 -21.80 -1.06 -14.07
C TYR A 135 -21.92 0.34 -13.45
N HIS A 136 -22.45 0.40 -12.22
CA HIS A 136 -22.52 1.63 -11.42
C HIS A 136 -21.65 1.50 -10.17
N PRO A 137 -20.37 1.89 -10.21
CA PRO A 137 -19.52 1.93 -9.03
C PRO A 137 -19.98 3.04 -8.08
N ILE A 138 -20.11 2.73 -6.78
CA ILE A 138 -20.62 3.65 -5.73
C ILE A 138 -19.58 3.95 -4.66
N GLY A 139 -18.45 3.25 -4.62
CA GLY A 139 -17.40 3.45 -3.63
C GLY A 139 -16.29 2.41 -3.72
N TRP A 140 -15.42 2.41 -2.73
CA TRP A 140 -14.28 1.49 -2.62
C TRP A 140 -14.21 0.93 -1.20
N LYS A 141 -13.92 -0.36 -1.05
CA LYS A 141 -13.79 -1.07 0.23
C LYS A 141 -12.48 -1.85 0.29
#